data_75b54076484543977a8887d985331b1a
#
_entry.id   75b54076484543977a8887d985331b1a
#
_cell.length_a   1.000
_cell.length_b   1.000
_cell.length_c   1.000
_cell.angle_alpha   90.00
_cell.angle_beta   90.00
_cell.angle_gamma   90.00
#
_symmetry.space_group_name_H-M   'P 1'
#
loop_
_entity.id
_entity.type
_entity.pdbx_description
1 polymer ?
#
loop_
_entity_poly.entity_id
_entity_poly.type
_entity_poly.pdbx_seq_one_letter_code
_entity_poly.pdbx_strand_id
1 'polypeptide(L)'
;MKPMLFAILLATAAPALADTLYTNANGYTLDAKGTLQRFATLVVADSGPQQGRVKATLKAGAALPAGTRIDMQGATLWPGLIDAHGHVMRLGELKLVVNLRDTASIAEAQARIKAGIPAVGWIMGRGWNQERWYENGKLVGRFPTAAELDAVTGDRPAAMSRVDGHALWVNNAAMTAAGITKDTPDPDGGQIIRDAAGNPSGVFVDKAMALVARAIPADDDARLDLVLTKSLETMAEVGLTGAHDAGMDKDTWDRYVRFAKAGKLTARIYAMAGGPENRKAIAPNGPIPWSINDLVAMQAMKLVSDGALGSRGAYLIAPYEDMPSTRGLEILKPEQLKSLVTDASRDGFQVNVHAIGDQANRSTMDAFAAVPPAERIARRHRNEHAQIVDMADLGRFASLNVIASMQPTHATSDKGMAEARLGEARLKGAYAWQQIKTSGAQLALGSDFPVEPPDPMFGIHAAVTRQSRDGLPAGGWRPWEKLSMLDAFAGFTTWAARAGHAEAKVGTLEPGKWADFITLERDPFTAPPGDLWKIKVTATWLGGKQVFKRK
;
A
#
# COMPACT_ATOMS: atom_id res chain seq x y z
N MET A 1 -23.25 8.36 75.61
CA MET A 1 -23.67 8.69 74.24
C MET A 1 -22.50 9.47 73.57
N LYS A 2 -21.76 8.86 72.68
CA LYS A 2 -20.71 9.55 71.88
C LYS A 2 -21.34 9.93 70.56
N PRO A 3 -21.11 11.12 70.00
CA PRO A 3 -21.60 11.46 68.65
C PRO A 3 -20.67 10.85 67.60
N MET A 4 -21.30 10.15 66.63
CA MET A 4 -20.67 9.62 65.46
C MET A 4 -20.56 10.75 64.41
N LEU A 5 -19.37 11.22 64.11
CA LEU A 5 -19.12 12.15 62.99
C LEU A 5 -19.19 11.38 61.67
N PHE A 6 -20.20 11.70 60.84
CA PHE A 6 -20.24 11.28 59.45
C PHE A 6 -19.35 12.21 58.63
N ALA A 7 -18.23 11.68 58.14
CA ALA A 7 -17.42 12.37 57.14
C ALA A 7 -18.04 12.17 55.74
N ILE A 8 -18.61 13.25 55.19
CA ILE A 8 -19.05 13.29 53.79
C ILE A 8 -17.80 13.42 52.93
N LEU A 9 -17.40 12.33 52.25
CA LEU A 9 -16.41 12.40 51.15
C LEU A 9 -17.08 13.12 49.97
N LEU A 10 -16.75 14.39 49.78
CA LEU A 10 -16.98 15.07 48.51
C LEU A 10 -16.01 14.48 47.50
N ALA A 11 -16.49 13.57 46.64
CA ALA A 11 -15.78 13.17 45.44
C ALA A 11 -15.74 14.40 44.51
N THR A 12 -14.61 15.07 44.45
CA THR A 12 -14.36 16.07 43.41
C THR A 12 -14.32 15.34 42.08
N ALA A 13 -15.39 15.43 41.29
CA ALA A 13 -15.40 15.01 39.90
C ALA A 13 -14.26 15.80 39.18
N ALA A 14 -13.28 15.10 38.68
CA ALA A 14 -12.31 15.72 37.79
C ALA A 14 -13.10 16.40 36.65
N PRO A 15 -12.74 17.62 36.26
CA PRO A 15 -13.44 18.29 35.16
C PRO A 15 -13.38 17.36 33.92
N ALA A 16 -14.54 17.03 33.39
CA ALA A 16 -14.61 16.30 32.12
C ALA A 16 -13.84 17.13 31.10
N LEU A 17 -12.81 16.52 30.46
CA LEU A 17 -12.10 17.18 29.37
C LEU A 17 -13.15 17.61 28.33
N ALA A 18 -13.15 18.89 27.99
CA ALA A 18 -14.10 19.45 27.04
C ALA A 18 -13.78 18.95 25.65
N ASP A 19 -14.81 18.63 24.84
CA ASP A 19 -14.65 18.20 23.44
C ASP A 19 -13.76 19.17 22.66
N THR A 20 -13.02 18.67 21.67
CA THR A 20 -12.25 19.52 20.74
C THR A 20 -13.11 19.85 19.51
N LEU A 21 -13.19 21.14 19.20
CA LEU A 21 -13.89 21.70 18.05
C LEU A 21 -12.88 22.21 17.03
N TYR A 22 -12.76 21.54 15.91
CA TYR A 22 -11.99 22.01 14.75
C TYR A 22 -12.89 22.93 13.92
N THR A 23 -12.80 24.24 14.15
CA THR A 23 -13.69 25.26 13.60
C THR A 23 -13.12 25.89 12.33
N ASN A 24 -13.95 26.62 11.56
CA ASN A 24 -13.53 27.33 10.35
C ASN A 24 -12.82 26.41 9.34
N ALA A 25 -13.35 25.19 9.15
CA ALA A 25 -12.86 24.21 8.18
C ALA A 25 -13.68 24.28 6.88
N ASN A 26 -13.03 24.00 5.73
CA ASN A 26 -13.69 23.62 4.50
C ASN A 26 -13.79 22.09 4.48
N GLY A 27 -14.74 21.56 5.28
CA GLY A 27 -14.84 20.13 5.55
C GLY A 27 -15.74 19.38 4.56
N TYR A 28 -15.32 18.17 4.21
CA TYR A 28 -16.05 17.24 3.36
C TYR A 28 -16.12 15.86 4.02
N THR A 29 -17.27 15.20 3.88
CA THR A 29 -17.46 13.78 4.23
C THR A 29 -18.56 13.19 3.35
N LEU A 30 -18.73 11.85 3.39
CA LEU A 30 -19.88 11.19 2.77
C LEU A 30 -20.87 10.79 3.85
N ASP A 31 -22.17 10.83 3.53
CA ASP A 31 -23.20 10.20 4.35
C ASP A 31 -23.35 8.70 4.00
N ALA A 32 -24.22 8.01 4.75
CA ALA A 32 -24.46 6.58 4.55
C ALA A 32 -24.98 6.20 3.16
N LYS A 33 -25.47 7.18 2.38
CA LYS A 33 -25.91 6.99 1.00
C LYS A 33 -24.81 7.29 -0.03
N GLY A 34 -23.61 7.68 0.43
CA GLY A 34 -22.52 8.12 -0.43
C GLY A 34 -22.67 9.54 -0.97
N THR A 35 -23.58 10.35 -0.41
CA THR A 35 -23.77 11.74 -0.83
C THR A 35 -22.73 12.63 -0.14
N LEU A 36 -22.10 13.52 -0.91
CA LEU A 36 -21.12 14.46 -0.39
C LEU A 36 -21.78 15.48 0.53
N GLN A 37 -21.27 15.56 1.76
CA GLN A 37 -21.69 16.53 2.77
C GLN A 37 -20.56 17.52 3.03
N ARG A 38 -20.93 18.80 3.26
CA ARG A 38 -19.99 19.86 3.65
C ARG A 38 -20.26 20.31 5.07
N PHE A 39 -19.20 20.64 5.81
CA PHE A 39 -19.26 21.15 7.17
C PHE A 39 -18.18 22.21 7.42
N ALA A 40 -18.39 23.03 8.46
CA ALA A 40 -17.43 24.06 8.86
C ALA A 40 -16.79 23.76 10.24
N THR A 41 -17.35 22.82 11.01
CA THR A 41 -16.80 22.42 12.30
C THR A 41 -16.90 20.91 12.47
N LEU A 42 -15.80 20.29 12.85
CA LEU A 42 -15.75 18.90 13.33
C LEU A 42 -15.64 18.90 14.85
N VAL A 43 -16.54 18.19 15.54
CA VAL A 43 -16.54 18.04 16.98
C VAL A 43 -16.06 16.63 17.34
N VAL A 44 -14.99 16.55 18.13
CA VAL A 44 -14.36 15.29 18.56
C VAL A 44 -14.43 15.16 20.08
N ALA A 45 -14.80 14.00 20.56
CA ALA A 45 -14.86 13.70 21.99
C ALA A 45 -13.42 13.50 22.56
N ASP A 46 -13.08 14.24 23.62
CA ASP A 46 -11.77 14.14 24.27
C ASP A 46 -11.77 13.23 25.51
N SER A 47 -12.94 12.72 25.91
CA SER A 47 -13.05 11.87 27.10
C SER A 47 -14.22 10.88 27.02
N GLY A 48 -14.24 9.95 27.97
CA GLY A 48 -15.29 8.96 28.11
C GLY A 48 -15.28 7.86 27.05
N PRO A 49 -16.37 7.08 26.92
CA PRO A 49 -16.46 5.96 25.99
C PRO A 49 -16.36 6.35 24.50
N GLN A 50 -16.57 7.64 24.21
CA GLN A 50 -16.50 8.20 22.86
C GLN A 50 -15.17 8.91 22.55
N GLN A 51 -14.18 8.83 23.44
CA GLN A 51 -12.88 9.49 23.25
C GLN A 51 -12.28 9.15 21.89
N GLY A 52 -11.86 10.19 21.16
CA GLY A 52 -11.29 10.05 19.81
C GLY A 52 -12.32 9.82 18.71
N ARG A 53 -13.61 9.90 19.02
CA ARG A 53 -14.69 9.72 18.02
C ARG A 53 -15.34 11.05 17.66
N VAL A 54 -15.87 11.09 16.46
CA VAL A 54 -16.69 12.21 15.98
C VAL A 54 -17.99 12.27 16.77
N LYS A 55 -18.31 13.42 17.34
CA LYS A 55 -19.60 13.72 17.96
C LYS A 55 -20.56 14.39 17.00
N ALA A 56 -20.05 15.29 16.17
CA ALA A 56 -20.85 15.99 15.16
C ALA A 56 -19.97 16.60 14.06
N THR A 57 -20.58 16.80 12.90
CA THR A 57 -20.13 17.76 11.88
C THR A 57 -21.18 18.88 11.78
N LEU A 58 -20.77 20.13 11.92
CA LEU A 58 -21.66 21.28 11.96
C LEU A 58 -21.48 22.18 10.74
N LYS A 59 -22.57 22.66 10.16
CA LYS A 59 -22.55 23.60 9.04
C LYS A 59 -22.08 24.99 9.49
N ALA A 60 -21.66 25.82 8.55
CA ALA A 60 -21.35 27.22 8.82
C ALA A 60 -22.54 27.94 9.45
N GLY A 61 -22.28 28.75 10.49
CA GLY A 61 -23.32 29.46 11.22
C GLY A 61 -24.09 28.65 12.26
N ALA A 62 -23.84 27.35 12.40
CA ALA A 62 -24.46 26.54 13.47
C ALA A 62 -23.93 26.97 14.84
N ALA A 63 -24.81 26.87 15.88
CA ALA A 63 -24.39 27.07 17.26
C ALA A 63 -23.33 26.04 17.68
N LEU A 64 -22.21 26.52 18.22
CA LEU A 64 -21.10 25.66 18.64
C LEU A 64 -21.32 25.20 20.08
N PRO A 65 -21.12 23.89 20.36
CA PRO A 65 -21.13 23.38 21.73
C PRO A 65 -19.95 23.95 22.54
N ALA A 66 -19.97 23.75 23.84
CA ALA A 66 -18.83 24.04 24.70
C ALA A 66 -17.65 23.12 24.35
N GLY A 67 -16.44 23.64 24.38
CA GLY A 67 -15.24 22.84 24.08
C GLY A 67 -14.02 23.69 23.74
N THR A 68 -12.87 22.98 23.61
CA THR A 68 -11.61 23.60 23.15
C THR A 68 -11.71 23.86 21.65
N ARG A 69 -11.45 25.10 21.23
CA ARG A 69 -11.52 25.48 19.81
C ARG A 69 -10.16 25.52 19.17
N ILE A 70 -10.05 24.86 18.02
CA ILE A 70 -8.88 24.91 17.13
C ILE A 70 -9.36 25.52 15.82
N ASP A 71 -8.88 26.72 15.48
CA ASP A 71 -9.21 27.37 14.21
C ASP A 71 -8.42 26.71 13.08
N MET A 72 -9.13 26.16 12.11
CA MET A 72 -8.57 25.50 10.94
C MET A 72 -8.23 26.50 9.80
N GLN A 73 -8.54 27.77 9.97
CA GLN A 73 -8.17 28.85 9.03
C GLN A 73 -8.62 28.58 7.59
N GLY A 74 -9.76 27.95 7.40
CA GLY A 74 -10.29 27.60 6.08
C GLY A 74 -9.65 26.37 5.43
N ALA A 75 -8.76 25.65 6.14
CA ALA A 75 -8.12 24.45 5.60
C ALA A 75 -9.14 23.42 5.12
N THR A 76 -8.86 22.80 3.99
CA THR A 76 -9.66 21.67 3.49
C THR A 76 -9.46 20.47 4.39
N LEU A 77 -10.56 19.93 4.94
CA LEU A 77 -10.59 18.81 5.86
C LEU A 77 -11.35 17.63 5.25
N TRP A 78 -10.68 16.47 5.16
CA TRP A 78 -11.22 15.22 4.66
C TRP A 78 -11.17 14.13 5.72
N PRO A 79 -12.01 13.07 5.64
CA PRO A 79 -11.76 11.80 6.35
C PRO A 79 -10.36 11.31 6.05
N GLY A 80 -9.76 10.62 6.99
CA GLY A 80 -8.48 9.95 6.78
C GLY A 80 -8.55 8.97 5.62
N LEU A 81 -7.51 8.95 4.79
CA LEU A 81 -7.45 8.11 3.61
C LEU A 81 -7.05 6.68 3.97
N ILE A 82 -7.58 5.71 3.23
CA ILE A 82 -7.32 4.29 3.40
C ILE A 82 -6.81 3.73 2.08
N ASP A 83 -5.65 3.13 2.12
CA ASP A 83 -5.11 2.36 0.98
C ASP A 83 -5.65 0.93 1.05
N ALA A 84 -6.42 0.52 0.05
CA ALA A 84 -7.05 -0.81 0.07
C ALA A 84 -6.09 -1.96 -0.30
N HIS A 85 -4.87 -1.69 -0.74
CA HIS A 85 -3.87 -2.69 -1.07
C HIS A 85 -2.46 -2.11 -0.99
N GLY A 86 -1.70 -2.51 0.01
CA GLY A 86 -0.31 -2.12 0.16
C GLY A 86 0.49 -3.17 0.92
N HIS A 87 1.80 -2.95 1.02
CA HIS A 87 2.74 -3.83 1.73
C HIS A 87 3.50 -3.00 2.76
N VAL A 88 2.92 -2.94 3.97
CA VAL A 88 3.33 -2.00 5.02
C VAL A 88 4.81 -2.17 5.40
N MET A 89 5.26 -3.38 5.68
CA MET A 89 6.69 -3.60 6.03
C MET A 89 7.62 -3.23 4.87
N ARG A 90 7.28 -3.61 3.64
CA ARG A 90 8.11 -3.28 2.46
C ARG A 90 8.25 -1.78 2.20
N LEU A 91 7.24 -0.98 2.56
CA LEU A 91 7.33 0.48 2.47
C LEU A 91 8.43 1.02 3.40
N GLY A 92 8.47 0.54 4.64
CA GLY A 92 9.49 0.94 5.62
C GLY A 92 10.89 0.47 5.23
N GLU A 93 11.01 -0.75 4.71
CA GLU A 93 12.28 -1.27 4.16
C GLU A 93 12.85 -0.32 3.10
N LEU A 94 12.01 0.12 2.15
CA LEU A 94 12.43 1.08 1.11
C LEU A 94 12.92 2.42 1.67
N LYS A 95 12.46 2.83 2.84
CA LYS A 95 12.91 4.07 3.50
C LYS A 95 14.26 3.92 4.22
N LEU A 96 14.66 2.69 4.48
CA LEU A 96 15.92 2.36 5.17
C LEU A 96 17.04 1.92 4.23
N VAL A 97 16.77 1.86 2.93
CA VAL A 97 17.78 1.54 1.90
C VAL A 97 18.06 2.76 1.02
N VAL A 98 19.27 2.85 0.50
CA VAL A 98 19.66 3.95 -0.38
C VAL A 98 18.90 3.85 -1.70
N ASN A 99 18.18 4.90 -2.07
CA ASN A 99 17.46 4.95 -3.33
C ASN A 99 18.38 5.46 -4.46
N LEU A 100 18.72 4.56 -5.40
CA LEU A 100 19.55 4.84 -6.56
C LEU A 100 18.74 4.99 -7.86
N ARG A 101 17.41 4.98 -7.79
CA ARG A 101 16.57 5.22 -8.98
C ARG A 101 16.88 6.60 -9.56
N ASP A 102 16.86 6.66 -10.87
CA ASP A 102 17.05 7.89 -11.66
C ASP A 102 18.43 8.57 -11.47
N THR A 103 19.43 7.86 -10.95
CA THR A 103 20.81 8.34 -11.00
C THR A 103 21.30 8.35 -12.46
N ALA A 104 21.96 9.43 -12.85
CA ALA A 104 22.45 9.64 -14.21
C ALA A 104 23.92 9.25 -14.39
N SER A 105 24.65 8.93 -13.31
CA SER A 105 26.05 8.53 -13.33
C SER A 105 26.44 7.68 -12.11
N ILE A 106 27.60 7.01 -12.21
CA ILE A 106 28.22 6.30 -11.08
C ILE A 106 28.53 7.30 -9.94
N ALA A 107 29.04 8.48 -10.27
CA ALA A 107 29.36 9.50 -9.29
C ALA A 107 28.10 9.98 -8.51
N GLU A 108 26.97 10.14 -9.17
CA GLU A 108 25.70 10.47 -8.50
C GLU A 108 25.24 9.31 -7.60
N ALA A 109 25.33 8.06 -8.09
CA ALA A 109 25.02 6.89 -7.28
C ALA A 109 25.90 6.83 -6.01
N GLN A 110 27.21 7.03 -6.15
CA GLN A 110 28.16 7.09 -5.04
C GLN A 110 27.81 8.22 -4.05
N ALA A 111 27.45 9.40 -4.53
CA ALA A 111 27.04 10.53 -3.67
C ALA A 111 25.80 10.19 -2.84
N ARG A 112 24.79 9.55 -3.47
CA ARG A 112 23.58 9.09 -2.74
C ARG A 112 23.90 7.99 -1.74
N ILE A 113 24.77 7.04 -2.08
CA ILE A 113 25.21 5.99 -1.16
C ILE A 113 25.89 6.62 0.05
N LYS A 114 26.87 7.50 -0.17
CA LYS A 114 27.59 8.20 0.91
C LYS A 114 26.65 8.97 1.85
N ALA A 115 25.64 9.64 1.30
CA ALA A 115 24.65 10.39 2.07
C ALA A 115 23.68 9.48 2.86
N GLY A 116 23.44 8.26 2.38
CA GLY A 116 22.50 7.30 2.97
C GLY A 116 23.14 6.18 3.80
N ILE A 117 24.42 6.29 4.15
CA ILE A 117 25.11 5.27 4.97
C ILE A 117 24.44 5.15 6.35
N PRO A 118 23.88 3.99 6.73
CA PRO A 118 23.28 3.79 8.05
C PRO A 118 24.37 3.83 9.15
N ALA A 119 23.99 4.09 10.40
CA ALA A 119 24.94 4.14 11.50
C ALA A 119 25.68 2.80 11.71
N VAL A 120 24.98 1.68 11.55
CA VAL A 120 25.49 0.31 11.76
C VAL A 120 25.00 -0.65 10.68
N GLY A 121 25.64 -1.82 10.57
CA GLY A 121 25.22 -2.92 9.71
C GLY A 121 25.63 -2.75 8.24
N TRP A 122 25.04 -3.56 7.38
CA TRP A 122 25.25 -3.52 5.94
C TRP A 122 24.66 -2.24 5.33
N ILE A 123 25.31 -1.75 4.27
CA ILE A 123 24.80 -0.61 3.50
C ILE A 123 23.98 -1.19 2.34
N MET A 124 22.66 -1.07 2.45
CA MET A 124 21.74 -1.61 1.45
C MET A 124 21.21 -0.50 0.55
N GLY A 125 21.05 -0.80 -0.74
CA GLY A 125 20.46 0.14 -1.69
C GLY A 125 19.74 -0.56 -2.83
N ARG A 126 18.99 0.20 -3.62
CA ARG A 126 18.31 -0.34 -4.80
C ARG A 126 18.07 0.70 -5.87
N GLY A 127 17.94 0.22 -7.09
CA GLY A 127 17.44 1.03 -8.20
C GLY A 127 18.52 1.54 -9.14
N TRP A 128 19.78 1.08 -9.02
CA TRP A 128 20.80 1.46 -9.98
C TRP A 128 20.49 0.87 -11.36
N ASN A 129 20.91 1.62 -12.41
CA ASN A 129 20.74 1.21 -13.80
C ASN A 129 21.85 1.80 -14.66
N GLN A 130 22.88 0.98 -14.97
CA GLN A 130 24.02 1.39 -15.77
C GLN A 130 23.66 1.78 -17.21
N GLU A 131 22.51 1.33 -17.71
CA GLU A 131 22.00 1.70 -19.04
C GLU A 131 21.58 3.19 -19.14
N ARG A 132 21.54 3.88 -18.00
CA ARG A 132 21.20 5.31 -17.89
C ARG A 132 22.37 6.16 -17.41
N TRP A 133 23.54 5.56 -17.17
CA TRP A 133 24.69 6.27 -16.65
C TRP A 133 25.60 6.78 -17.74
N TYR A 134 25.97 8.03 -17.64
CA TYR A 134 26.86 8.72 -18.56
C TYR A 134 28.10 9.22 -17.82
N GLU A 135 29.25 9.06 -18.46
CA GLU A 135 30.52 9.64 -18.05
C GLU A 135 31.14 10.37 -19.25
N ASN A 136 31.53 11.63 -19.06
CA ASN A 136 32.06 12.50 -20.12
C ASN A 136 31.16 12.54 -21.39
N GLY A 137 29.83 12.54 -21.19
CA GLY A 137 28.83 12.58 -22.26
C GLY A 137 28.67 11.26 -23.07
N LYS A 138 29.30 10.17 -22.63
CA LYS A 138 29.14 8.83 -23.21
C LYS A 138 28.47 7.88 -22.25
N LEU A 139 27.62 6.99 -22.76
CA LEU A 139 27.03 5.91 -21.99
C LEU A 139 28.13 5.05 -21.39
N VAL A 140 28.06 4.72 -20.11
CA VAL A 140 29.07 3.90 -19.40
C VAL A 140 29.18 2.51 -20.03
N GLY A 141 28.01 1.90 -20.39
CA GLY A 141 27.93 0.65 -21.16
C GLY A 141 28.56 -0.60 -20.50
N ARG A 142 28.92 -0.50 -19.20
CA ARG A 142 29.48 -1.61 -18.42
C ARG A 142 28.78 -1.70 -17.05
N PHE A 143 28.92 -2.84 -16.41
CA PHE A 143 28.57 -2.96 -15.01
C PHE A 143 29.49 -2.12 -14.11
N PRO A 144 28.99 -1.62 -12.95
CA PRO A 144 29.84 -1.02 -11.93
C PRO A 144 30.74 -2.07 -11.26
N THR A 145 31.79 -1.62 -10.56
CA THR A 145 32.76 -2.48 -9.92
C THR A 145 32.72 -2.38 -8.39
N ALA A 146 33.27 -3.41 -7.72
CA ALA A 146 33.43 -3.38 -6.26
C ALA A 146 34.28 -2.18 -5.79
N ALA A 147 35.34 -1.85 -6.52
CA ALA A 147 36.21 -0.72 -6.17
C ALA A 147 35.48 0.65 -6.21
N GLU A 148 34.55 0.82 -7.16
CA GLU A 148 33.72 2.04 -7.21
C GLU A 148 32.79 2.13 -6.02
N LEU A 149 32.33 1.02 -5.45
CA LEU A 149 31.50 1.00 -4.25
C LEU A 149 32.36 1.17 -2.99
N ASP A 150 33.53 0.53 -2.91
CA ASP A 150 34.51 0.69 -1.82
C ASP A 150 34.90 2.16 -1.58
N ALA A 151 35.03 2.92 -2.67
CA ALA A 151 35.42 4.34 -2.61
C ALA A 151 34.49 5.20 -1.73
N VAL A 152 33.26 4.75 -1.47
CA VAL A 152 32.27 5.48 -0.67
C VAL A 152 31.79 4.72 0.55
N THR A 153 31.97 3.40 0.61
CA THR A 153 31.51 2.54 1.71
C THR A 153 32.66 2.10 2.64
N GLY A 154 33.91 2.21 2.20
CA GLY A 154 35.08 1.69 2.92
C GLY A 154 34.94 0.19 3.17
N ASP A 155 35.36 -0.23 4.36
CA ASP A 155 35.37 -1.64 4.80
C ASP A 155 34.01 -2.16 5.27
N ARG A 156 32.94 -1.38 5.10
CA ARG A 156 31.59 -1.82 5.49
C ARG A 156 30.93 -2.58 4.35
N PRO A 157 30.39 -3.79 4.58
CA PRO A 157 29.70 -4.54 3.57
C PRO A 157 28.54 -3.74 2.94
N ALA A 158 28.49 -3.70 1.62
CA ALA A 158 27.48 -2.96 0.87
C ALA A 158 26.91 -3.78 -0.27
N ALA A 159 25.58 -3.69 -0.46
CA ALA A 159 24.87 -4.43 -1.50
C ALA A 159 23.74 -3.57 -2.09
N MET A 160 23.82 -3.32 -3.40
CA MET A 160 22.92 -2.46 -4.16
C MET A 160 22.19 -3.27 -5.24
N SER A 161 20.87 -3.45 -5.10
CA SER A 161 20.07 -4.16 -6.10
C SER A 161 19.86 -3.30 -7.34
N ARG A 162 19.94 -3.89 -8.52
CA ARG A 162 19.58 -3.24 -9.79
C ARG A 162 18.09 -2.92 -9.84
N VAL A 163 17.70 -1.99 -10.68
CA VAL A 163 16.32 -1.51 -10.82
C VAL A 163 15.31 -2.62 -11.11
N ASP A 164 15.70 -3.61 -11.90
CA ASP A 164 14.88 -4.76 -12.28
C ASP A 164 14.96 -5.94 -11.29
N GLY A 165 15.86 -5.87 -10.29
CA GLY A 165 16.06 -6.94 -9.31
C GLY A 165 16.89 -8.13 -9.78
N HIS A 166 17.44 -8.09 -11.00
CA HIS A 166 18.19 -9.20 -11.59
C HIS A 166 19.72 -9.10 -11.45
N ALA A 167 20.23 -8.05 -10.80
CA ALA A 167 21.64 -7.95 -10.47
C ALA A 167 21.86 -7.27 -9.11
N LEU A 168 22.96 -7.67 -8.45
CA LEU A 168 23.41 -7.12 -7.19
C LEU A 168 24.83 -6.58 -7.37
N TRP A 169 25.03 -5.28 -7.09
CA TRP A 169 26.33 -4.64 -7.05
C TRP A 169 26.81 -4.58 -5.60
N VAL A 170 27.96 -5.19 -5.32
CA VAL A 170 28.51 -5.33 -3.96
C VAL A 170 29.97 -4.88 -3.91
N ASN A 171 30.41 -4.50 -2.72
CA ASN A 171 31.80 -4.12 -2.49
C ASN A 171 32.68 -5.31 -2.06
N ASN A 172 33.99 -5.08 -1.91
CA ASN A 172 34.93 -6.12 -1.50
C ASN A 172 34.65 -6.65 -0.10
N ALA A 173 34.22 -5.79 0.84
CA ALA A 173 33.85 -6.23 2.18
C ALA A 173 32.63 -7.18 2.18
N ALA A 174 31.64 -6.95 1.32
CA ALA A 174 30.50 -7.83 1.17
C ALA A 174 30.90 -9.18 0.53
N MET A 175 31.78 -9.18 -0.49
CA MET A 175 32.32 -10.42 -1.06
C MET A 175 33.11 -11.23 -0.03
N THR A 176 33.94 -10.58 0.77
CA THR A 176 34.68 -11.21 1.87
C THR A 176 33.74 -11.82 2.90
N ALA A 177 32.71 -11.07 3.34
CA ALA A 177 31.70 -11.57 4.28
C ALA A 177 30.92 -12.78 3.72
N ALA A 178 30.75 -12.85 2.41
CA ALA A 178 30.08 -13.96 1.71
C ALA A 178 31.02 -15.13 1.36
N GLY A 179 32.32 -15.04 1.67
CA GLY A 179 33.32 -16.06 1.33
C GLY A 179 33.55 -16.22 -0.17
N ILE A 180 33.34 -15.15 -0.94
CA ILE A 180 33.46 -15.17 -2.40
C ILE A 180 34.92 -14.91 -2.80
N THR A 181 35.45 -15.80 -3.62
CA THR A 181 36.84 -15.77 -4.11
C THR A 181 36.86 -15.92 -5.62
N LYS A 182 38.06 -15.86 -6.19
CA LYS A 182 38.29 -16.14 -7.62
C LYS A 182 37.79 -17.55 -8.02
N ASP A 183 37.88 -18.52 -7.11
CA ASP A 183 37.54 -19.93 -7.36
C ASP A 183 36.06 -20.23 -7.10
N THR A 184 35.25 -19.26 -6.64
CA THR A 184 33.82 -19.45 -6.43
C THR A 184 33.14 -19.69 -7.79
N PRO A 185 32.47 -20.85 -8.01
CA PRO A 185 31.83 -21.15 -9.29
C PRO A 185 30.56 -20.34 -9.50
N ASP A 186 30.20 -20.13 -10.74
CA ASP A 186 28.88 -19.63 -11.10
C ASP A 186 27.83 -20.70 -10.79
N PRO A 187 26.73 -20.36 -10.10
CA PRO A 187 25.65 -21.32 -9.87
C PRO A 187 24.78 -21.49 -11.13
N ASP A 188 24.12 -22.63 -11.27
CA ASP A 188 23.18 -22.88 -12.37
C ASP A 188 22.11 -21.79 -12.43
N GLY A 189 22.01 -21.07 -13.56
CA GLY A 189 21.10 -19.95 -13.76
C GLY A 189 21.52 -18.66 -13.06
N GLY A 190 22.80 -18.49 -12.75
CA GLY A 190 23.38 -17.25 -12.23
C GLY A 190 24.78 -17.03 -12.75
N GLN A 191 25.25 -15.77 -12.74
CA GLN A 191 26.58 -15.39 -13.21
C GLN A 191 27.27 -14.42 -12.24
N ILE A 192 28.54 -14.70 -11.94
CA ILE A 192 29.46 -13.77 -11.28
C ILE A 192 30.19 -12.99 -12.36
N ILE A 193 29.99 -11.68 -12.43
CA ILE A 193 30.74 -10.86 -13.39
C ILE A 193 32.19 -10.75 -12.93
N ARG A 194 33.14 -11.06 -13.84
CA ARG A 194 34.57 -11.11 -13.55
C ARG A 194 35.35 -10.08 -14.34
N ASP A 195 36.49 -9.67 -13.80
CA ASP A 195 37.47 -8.86 -14.51
C ASP A 195 38.30 -9.70 -15.49
N ALA A 196 39.20 -9.05 -16.24
CA ALA A 196 40.07 -9.72 -17.21
C ALA A 196 41.06 -10.74 -16.59
N ALA A 197 41.32 -10.63 -15.27
CA ALA A 197 42.15 -11.57 -14.51
C ALA A 197 41.34 -12.73 -13.90
N GLY A 198 40.02 -12.74 -14.12
CA GLY A 198 39.09 -13.76 -13.61
C GLY A 198 38.62 -13.54 -12.18
N ASN A 199 38.91 -12.39 -11.55
CA ASN A 199 38.42 -12.08 -10.21
C ASN A 199 36.98 -11.58 -10.27
N PRO A 200 36.12 -11.87 -9.25
CA PRO A 200 34.80 -11.27 -9.13
C PRO A 200 34.89 -9.74 -9.14
N SER A 201 34.17 -9.09 -10.06
CA SER A 201 34.22 -7.62 -10.22
C SER A 201 33.31 -6.86 -9.28
N GLY A 202 32.46 -7.58 -8.53
CA GLY A 202 31.48 -7.01 -7.61
C GLY A 202 30.05 -7.04 -8.12
N VAL A 203 29.75 -7.65 -9.28
CA VAL A 203 28.36 -7.79 -9.75
C VAL A 203 27.98 -9.25 -9.87
N PHE A 204 26.81 -9.57 -9.33
CA PHE A 204 26.20 -10.90 -9.28
C PHE A 204 24.85 -10.85 -9.96
N VAL A 205 24.60 -11.75 -10.93
CA VAL A 205 23.39 -11.77 -11.76
C VAL A 205 22.54 -12.98 -11.40
N ASP A 206 21.23 -12.81 -11.34
CA ASP A 206 20.21 -13.82 -11.10
C ASP A 206 20.54 -14.71 -9.87
N LYS A 207 20.63 -16.03 -10.03
CA LYS A 207 20.87 -16.94 -8.89
C LYS A 207 22.22 -16.73 -8.19
N ALA A 208 23.19 -16.08 -8.84
CA ALA A 208 24.45 -15.72 -8.18
C ALA A 208 24.26 -14.69 -7.06
N MET A 209 23.21 -13.88 -7.11
CA MET A 209 22.86 -12.95 -6.03
C MET A 209 22.69 -13.66 -4.68
N ALA A 210 22.19 -14.90 -4.69
CA ALA A 210 21.99 -15.70 -3.47
C ALA A 210 23.29 -16.03 -2.74
N LEU A 211 24.44 -16.03 -3.42
CA LEU A 211 25.75 -16.24 -2.80
C LEU A 211 26.06 -15.12 -1.78
N VAL A 212 25.72 -13.88 -2.11
CA VAL A 212 25.90 -12.73 -1.23
C VAL A 212 24.76 -12.62 -0.25
N ALA A 213 23.52 -12.84 -0.68
CA ALA A 213 22.32 -12.69 0.16
C ALA A 213 22.37 -13.54 1.44
N ARG A 214 23.00 -14.72 1.39
CA ARG A 214 23.19 -15.60 2.55
C ARG A 214 24.09 -15.00 3.65
N ALA A 215 24.96 -14.05 3.30
CA ALA A 215 25.85 -13.39 4.25
C ALA A 215 25.25 -12.12 4.84
N ILE A 216 24.16 -11.63 4.28
CA ILE A 216 23.43 -10.48 4.85
C ILE A 216 22.73 -10.97 6.12
N PRO A 217 23.04 -10.38 7.30
CA PRO A 217 22.36 -10.77 8.53
C PRO A 217 20.86 -10.60 8.41
N ALA A 218 20.11 -11.55 8.98
CA ALA A 218 18.66 -11.38 9.11
C ALA A 218 18.35 -10.15 9.96
N ASP A 219 17.28 -9.45 9.63
CA ASP A 219 16.83 -8.32 10.42
C ASP A 219 16.42 -8.78 11.83
N ASP A 220 16.93 -8.08 12.84
CA ASP A 220 16.52 -8.28 14.24
C ASP A 220 15.21 -7.51 14.54
N ASP A 221 14.65 -7.75 15.71
CA ASP A 221 13.41 -7.09 16.15
C ASP A 221 13.52 -5.55 16.18
N ALA A 222 14.67 -5.02 16.57
CA ALA A 222 14.88 -3.57 16.62
C ALA A 222 14.85 -2.95 15.20
N ARG A 223 15.48 -3.63 14.24
CA ARG A 223 15.44 -3.23 12.83
C ARG A 223 14.05 -3.33 12.24
N LEU A 224 13.35 -4.42 12.49
CA LEU A 224 11.96 -4.60 12.01
C LEU A 224 11.00 -3.60 12.66
N ASP A 225 11.23 -3.20 13.91
CA ASP A 225 10.46 -2.13 14.56
C ASP A 225 10.75 -0.77 13.93
N LEU A 226 12.00 -0.50 13.56
CA LEU A 226 12.35 0.70 12.79
C LEU A 226 11.72 0.71 11.40
N VAL A 227 11.70 -0.44 10.71
CA VAL A 227 11.00 -0.63 9.43
C VAL A 227 9.54 -0.23 9.56
N LEU A 228 8.82 -0.78 10.54
CA LEU A 228 7.42 -0.45 10.76
C LEU A 228 7.24 1.04 11.09
N THR A 229 8.09 1.59 11.96
CA THR A 229 8.05 3.01 12.31
C THR A 229 8.19 3.91 11.08
N LYS A 230 9.16 3.62 10.19
CA LYS A 230 9.36 4.38 8.94
C LYS A 230 8.20 4.26 7.96
N SER A 231 7.57 3.10 7.92
CA SER A 231 6.35 2.93 7.14
C SER A 231 5.21 3.80 7.67
N LEU A 232 4.95 3.76 8.97
CA LEU A 232 3.90 4.54 9.63
C LEU A 232 4.13 6.05 9.49
N GLU A 233 5.36 6.53 9.64
CA GLU A 233 5.74 7.92 9.38
C GLU A 233 5.41 8.33 7.93
N THR A 234 5.77 7.48 6.96
CA THR A 234 5.49 7.73 5.54
C THR A 234 4.00 7.74 5.24
N MET A 235 3.24 6.78 5.81
CA MET A 235 1.78 6.73 5.66
C MET A 235 1.13 7.98 6.24
N ALA A 236 1.52 8.41 7.44
CA ALA A 236 0.99 9.61 8.07
C ALA A 236 1.31 10.88 7.27
N GLU A 237 2.50 10.97 6.64
CA GLU A 237 2.90 12.10 5.79
C GLU A 237 1.99 12.30 4.58
N VAL A 238 1.45 11.22 4.03
CA VAL A 238 0.57 11.24 2.85
C VAL A 238 -0.91 11.10 3.20
N GLY A 239 -1.28 11.18 4.50
CA GLY A 239 -2.66 11.17 4.97
C GLY A 239 -3.31 9.80 5.06
N LEU A 240 -2.55 8.73 4.97
CA LEU A 240 -3.05 7.38 5.18
C LEU A 240 -3.24 7.12 6.67
N THR A 241 -4.49 7.05 7.09
CA THR A 241 -4.91 6.64 8.44
C THR A 241 -5.26 5.16 8.51
N GLY A 242 -5.32 4.48 7.37
CA GLY A 242 -5.53 3.05 7.27
C GLY A 242 -4.87 2.43 6.06
N ALA A 243 -4.50 1.16 6.16
CA ALA A 243 -4.02 0.35 5.06
C ALA A 243 -4.50 -1.11 5.19
N HIS A 244 -4.75 -1.72 4.02
CA HIS A 244 -4.95 -3.16 3.94
C HIS A 244 -3.63 -3.80 3.54
N ASP A 245 -2.99 -4.50 4.48
CA ASP A 245 -1.67 -5.10 4.28
C ASP A 245 -1.77 -6.46 3.61
N ALA A 246 -1.30 -6.54 2.37
CA ALA A 246 -1.59 -7.62 1.43
C ALA A 246 -0.57 -8.76 1.50
N GLY A 247 -0.73 -9.64 2.47
CA GLY A 247 0.05 -10.88 2.56
C GLY A 247 1.16 -10.83 3.60
N MET A 248 0.80 -10.78 4.88
CA MET A 248 1.75 -10.79 5.99
C MET A 248 1.86 -12.16 6.65
N ASP A 249 2.94 -12.38 7.37
CA ASP A 249 3.20 -13.54 8.23
C ASP A 249 2.82 -13.27 9.70
N LYS A 250 3.01 -14.30 10.54
CA LYS A 250 2.69 -14.22 11.95
C LYS A 250 3.56 -13.21 12.70
N ASP A 251 4.83 -13.12 12.38
CA ASP A 251 5.77 -12.22 13.07
C ASP A 251 5.40 -10.75 12.81
N THR A 252 5.00 -10.43 11.58
CA THR A 252 4.46 -9.12 11.22
C THR A 252 3.16 -8.82 11.96
N TRP A 253 2.22 -9.78 12.04
CA TRP A 253 0.99 -9.63 12.82
C TRP A 253 1.27 -9.35 14.31
N ASP A 254 2.13 -10.13 14.94
CA ASP A 254 2.49 -9.97 16.34
C ASP A 254 3.12 -8.59 16.59
N ARG A 255 3.89 -8.07 15.63
CA ARG A 255 4.47 -6.72 15.64
C ARG A 255 3.40 -5.64 15.60
N TYR A 256 2.40 -5.76 14.71
CA TYR A 256 1.27 -4.82 14.67
C TYR A 256 0.51 -4.80 15.99
N VAL A 257 0.21 -5.97 16.55
CA VAL A 257 -0.47 -6.09 17.85
C VAL A 257 0.36 -5.44 18.97
N ARG A 258 1.67 -5.66 18.98
CA ARG A 258 2.59 -5.07 19.97
C ARG A 258 2.63 -3.54 19.84
N PHE A 259 2.74 -3.02 18.62
CA PHE A 259 2.71 -1.57 18.36
C PHE A 259 1.36 -0.94 18.73
N ALA A 260 0.25 -1.60 18.42
CA ALA A 260 -1.08 -1.13 18.80
C ALA A 260 -1.24 -1.05 20.33
N LYS A 261 -0.85 -2.10 21.06
CA LYS A 261 -0.88 -2.13 22.54
C LYS A 261 0.02 -1.07 23.17
N ALA A 262 1.15 -0.77 22.55
CA ALA A 262 2.09 0.26 22.99
C ALA A 262 1.68 1.70 22.59
N GLY A 263 0.57 1.89 21.88
CA GLY A 263 0.13 3.19 21.37
C GLY A 263 1.05 3.79 20.29
N LYS A 264 1.86 2.95 19.63
CA LYS A 264 2.81 3.33 18.58
C LYS A 264 2.27 3.14 17.16
N LEU A 265 1.15 2.43 16.99
CA LEU A 265 0.55 2.22 15.69
C LEU A 265 -0.26 3.47 15.30
N THR A 266 0.22 4.22 14.31
CA THR A 266 -0.37 5.49 13.85
C THR A 266 -1.24 5.35 12.60
N ALA A 267 -1.62 4.12 12.26
CA ALA A 267 -2.58 3.80 11.22
C ALA A 267 -3.36 2.54 11.62
N ARG A 268 -4.57 2.38 11.06
CA ARG A 268 -5.37 1.16 11.22
C ARG A 268 -4.96 0.14 10.17
N ILE A 269 -4.65 -1.07 10.58
CA ILE A 269 -4.19 -2.13 9.69
C ILE A 269 -5.25 -3.23 9.57
N TYR A 270 -5.80 -3.37 8.37
CA TYR A 270 -6.56 -4.55 7.96
C TYR A 270 -5.59 -5.56 7.37
N ALA A 271 -5.20 -6.53 8.16
CA ALA A 271 -4.19 -7.51 7.82
C ALA A 271 -4.79 -8.67 7.01
N MET A 272 -4.10 -9.08 5.94
CA MET A 272 -4.41 -10.24 5.14
C MET A 272 -3.30 -11.28 5.33
N ALA A 273 -3.61 -12.41 5.92
CA ALA A 273 -2.62 -13.48 6.11
C ALA A 273 -2.15 -14.04 4.76
N GLY A 274 -0.85 -14.14 4.56
CA GLY A 274 -0.21 -14.67 3.35
C GLY A 274 -0.35 -16.18 3.23
N GLY A 275 -1.44 -16.64 2.63
CA GLY A 275 -1.73 -18.06 2.45
C GLY A 275 -2.33 -18.78 3.65
N PRO A 276 -2.66 -20.08 3.47
CA PRO A 276 -3.38 -20.87 4.47
C PRO A 276 -2.56 -21.13 5.74
N GLU A 277 -1.24 -21.24 5.63
CA GLU A 277 -0.35 -21.51 6.76
C GLU A 277 -0.31 -20.33 7.73
N ASN A 278 -0.06 -19.12 7.20
CA ASN A 278 -0.08 -17.90 8.00
C ASN A 278 -1.46 -17.61 8.59
N ARG A 279 -2.54 -17.86 7.82
CA ARG A 279 -3.91 -17.77 8.34
C ARG A 279 -4.12 -18.65 9.58
N LYS A 280 -3.70 -19.93 9.51
CA LYS A 280 -3.81 -20.87 10.63
C LYS A 280 -2.91 -20.47 11.81
N ALA A 281 -1.69 -20.03 11.54
CA ALA A 281 -0.75 -19.61 12.57
C ALA A 281 -1.21 -18.37 13.34
N ILE A 282 -1.88 -17.42 12.66
CA ILE A 282 -2.36 -16.17 13.25
C ILE A 282 -3.73 -16.34 13.91
N ALA A 283 -4.66 -16.98 13.22
CA ALA A 283 -6.06 -17.06 13.62
C ALA A 283 -6.62 -18.49 13.48
N PRO A 284 -6.16 -19.44 14.30
CA PRO A 284 -6.57 -20.85 14.22
C PRO A 284 -8.07 -21.06 14.51
N ASN A 285 -8.69 -20.14 15.27
CA ASN A 285 -10.09 -20.25 15.72
C ASN A 285 -11.07 -19.38 14.90
N GLY A 286 -10.63 -18.84 13.77
CA GLY A 286 -11.45 -17.95 12.91
C GLY A 286 -10.94 -16.50 12.88
N PRO A 287 -11.60 -15.64 12.09
CA PRO A 287 -11.15 -14.27 11.87
C PRO A 287 -11.04 -13.45 13.17
N ILE A 288 -10.02 -12.59 13.23
CA ILE A 288 -9.82 -11.64 14.33
C ILE A 288 -10.45 -10.30 13.93
N PRO A 289 -11.60 -9.89 14.54
CA PRO A 289 -12.25 -8.64 14.22
C PRO A 289 -11.41 -7.43 14.66
N TRP A 290 -11.80 -6.24 14.22
CA TRP A 290 -11.19 -4.99 14.65
C TRP A 290 -11.10 -4.91 16.17
N SER A 291 -9.89 -4.72 16.68
CA SER A 291 -9.53 -4.79 18.10
C SER A 291 -8.49 -3.73 18.48
N ILE A 292 -8.19 -3.60 19.78
CA ILE A 292 -7.22 -2.64 20.32
C ILE A 292 -7.55 -1.23 19.80
N ASN A 293 -8.71 -0.69 20.21
CA ASN A 293 -9.26 0.58 19.72
C ASN A 293 -9.45 0.62 18.20
N ASP A 294 -9.86 -0.51 17.62
CA ASP A 294 -10.04 -0.69 16.18
C ASP A 294 -8.76 -0.36 15.36
N LEU A 295 -7.56 -0.64 15.91
CA LEU A 295 -6.29 -0.40 15.22
C LEU A 295 -5.86 -1.58 14.34
N VAL A 296 -6.23 -2.80 14.69
CA VAL A 296 -5.84 -4.00 13.95
C VAL A 296 -7.00 -4.98 13.78
N ALA A 297 -7.07 -5.60 12.62
CA ALA A 297 -7.96 -6.72 12.32
C ALA A 297 -7.25 -7.72 11.38
N MET A 298 -7.52 -9.02 11.52
CA MET A 298 -7.07 -10.05 10.58
C MET A 298 -8.26 -10.93 10.22
N GLN A 299 -8.99 -10.55 9.18
CA GLN A 299 -10.20 -11.23 8.73
C GLN A 299 -10.06 -11.78 7.31
N ALA A 300 -8.87 -11.66 6.71
CA ALA A 300 -8.65 -12.04 5.33
C ALA A 300 -7.44 -12.95 5.14
N MET A 301 -7.53 -13.77 4.09
CA MET A 301 -6.42 -14.55 3.54
C MET A 301 -6.07 -14.03 2.14
N LYS A 302 -4.80 -13.71 1.90
CA LYS A 302 -4.26 -13.33 0.59
C LYS A 302 -3.77 -14.57 -0.15
N LEU A 303 -4.18 -14.70 -1.39
CA LEU A 303 -3.69 -15.69 -2.35
C LEU A 303 -3.10 -15.00 -3.57
N VAL A 304 -2.21 -15.69 -4.29
CA VAL A 304 -1.58 -15.21 -5.53
C VAL A 304 -1.84 -16.26 -6.61
N SER A 305 -2.65 -15.93 -7.62
CA SER A 305 -3.03 -16.87 -8.67
C SER A 305 -2.14 -16.82 -9.90
N ASP A 306 -1.51 -15.68 -10.18
CA ASP A 306 -0.59 -15.47 -11.31
C ASP A 306 0.49 -14.43 -11.00
N GLY A 307 1.33 -14.11 -11.97
CA GLY A 307 2.37 -13.11 -11.86
C GLY A 307 1.99 -11.74 -12.46
N ALA A 308 2.97 -10.83 -12.56
CA ALA A 308 2.76 -9.48 -13.07
C ALA A 308 2.76 -9.41 -14.61
N LEU A 309 2.03 -8.42 -15.18
CA LEU A 309 1.94 -8.20 -16.63
C LEU A 309 3.30 -7.83 -17.22
N GLY A 310 4.06 -6.98 -16.54
CA GLY A 310 5.35 -6.46 -17.03
C GLY A 310 6.39 -7.54 -17.29
N SER A 311 6.49 -8.51 -16.40
CA SER A 311 7.40 -9.67 -16.52
C SER A 311 6.83 -10.80 -17.39
N ARG A 312 5.67 -10.62 -18.00
CA ARG A 312 4.88 -11.66 -18.70
C ARG A 312 4.53 -12.85 -17.80
N GLY A 313 4.34 -12.59 -16.51
CA GLY A 313 3.86 -13.57 -15.53
C GLY A 313 2.35 -13.61 -15.40
N ALA A 314 1.62 -12.56 -15.81
CA ALA A 314 0.16 -12.54 -15.78
C ALA A 314 -0.42 -13.64 -16.68
N TYR A 315 -1.33 -14.47 -16.13
CA TYR A 315 -1.84 -15.66 -16.83
C TYR A 315 -3.01 -15.28 -17.74
N LEU A 316 -2.77 -15.38 -19.05
CA LEU A 316 -3.67 -14.93 -20.10
C LEU A 316 -4.43 -16.08 -20.78
N ILE A 317 -5.64 -15.79 -21.27
CA ILE A 317 -6.44 -16.69 -22.12
C ILE A 317 -5.72 -16.96 -23.45
N ALA A 318 -5.21 -15.90 -24.10
CA ALA A 318 -4.40 -16.00 -25.30
C ALA A 318 -2.93 -15.65 -25.03
N PRO A 319 -1.97 -16.12 -25.82
CA PRO A 319 -0.56 -15.76 -25.66
C PRO A 319 -0.32 -14.24 -25.66
N TYR A 320 0.80 -13.83 -25.07
CA TYR A 320 1.26 -12.44 -25.14
C TYR A 320 1.46 -12.01 -26.61
N GLU A 321 1.07 -10.77 -26.94
CA GLU A 321 1.21 -10.26 -28.30
C GLU A 321 2.68 -10.16 -28.71
N ASP A 322 3.51 -9.66 -27.82
CA ASP A 322 4.97 -9.48 -28.03
C ASP A 322 5.80 -10.72 -27.67
N MET A 323 5.18 -11.81 -27.20
CA MET A 323 5.83 -13.09 -26.93
C MET A 323 4.84 -14.25 -27.08
N PRO A 324 4.50 -14.68 -28.31
CA PRO A 324 3.50 -15.72 -28.56
C PRO A 324 3.84 -17.11 -28.00
N SER A 325 5.06 -17.32 -27.49
CA SER A 325 5.50 -18.57 -26.88
C SER A 325 5.00 -18.77 -25.45
N THR A 326 4.39 -17.76 -24.81
CA THR A 326 3.92 -17.85 -23.43
C THR A 326 2.54 -17.23 -23.25
N ARG A 327 1.81 -17.74 -22.25
CA ARG A 327 0.55 -17.19 -21.76
C ARG A 327 0.67 -16.70 -20.30
N GLY A 328 1.87 -16.68 -19.72
CA GLY A 328 2.11 -16.34 -18.33
C GLY A 328 2.23 -17.57 -17.41
N LEU A 329 2.07 -17.32 -16.12
CA LEU A 329 2.31 -18.29 -15.05
C LEU A 329 1.00 -18.60 -14.31
N GLU A 330 0.55 -19.83 -14.38
CA GLU A 330 -0.52 -20.34 -13.51
C GLU A 330 0.11 -20.76 -12.18
N ILE A 331 0.12 -19.85 -11.18
CA ILE A 331 0.75 -20.11 -9.87
C ILE A 331 -0.12 -21.07 -9.03
N LEU A 332 -1.44 -20.85 -9.04
CA LEU A 332 -2.40 -21.75 -8.40
C LEU A 332 -3.27 -22.42 -9.46
N LYS A 333 -3.30 -23.76 -9.44
CA LYS A 333 -4.20 -24.51 -10.30
C LYS A 333 -5.67 -24.25 -9.93
N PRO A 334 -6.63 -24.26 -10.87
CA PRO A 334 -8.03 -23.93 -10.61
C PRO A 334 -8.65 -24.71 -9.45
N GLU A 335 -8.41 -26.02 -9.37
CA GLU A 335 -8.95 -26.86 -8.29
C GLU A 335 -8.33 -26.52 -6.92
N GLN A 336 -7.05 -26.21 -6.89
CA GLN A 336 -6.35 -25.77 -5.67
C GLN A 336 -6.89 -24.40 -5.22
N LEU A 337 -7.02 -23.44 -6.14
CA LEU A 337 -7.58 -22.12 -5.85
C LEU A 337 -9.00 -22.23 -5.31
N LYS A 338 -9.84 -23.04 -5.95
CA LYS A 338 -11.22 -23.30 -5.53
C LYS A 338 -11.28 -23.90 -4.11
N SER A 339 -10.46 -24.92 -3.82
CA SER A 339 -10.40 -25.52 -2.47
C SER A 339 -10.00 -24.49 -1.43
N LEU A 340 -8.90 -23.73 -1.65
CA LEU A 340 -8.42 -22.72 -0.71
C LEU A 340 -9.46 -21.62 -0.46
N VAL A 341 -10.17 -21.19 -1.50
CA VAL A 341 -11.21 -20.18 -1.40
C VAL A 341 -12.42 -20.69 -0.61
N THR A 342 -12.92 -21.89 -0.93
CA THR A 342 -14.10 -22.45 -0.26
C THR A 342 -13.84 -22.80 1.19
N ASP A 343 -12.65 -23.33 1.51
CA ASP A 343 -12.26 -23.68 2.87
C ASP A 343 -12.11 -22.43 3.76
N ALA A 344 -11.39 -21.41 3.26
CA ALA A 344 -11.24 -20.18 4.03
C ALA A 344 -12.57 -19.42 4.19
N SER A 345 -13.45 -19.44 3.18
CA SER A 345 -14.79 -18.85 3.27
C SER A 345 -15.64 -19.54 4.33
N ARG A 346 -15.64 -20.87 4.34
CA ARG A 346 -16.36 -21.68 5.36
C ARG A 346 -15.85 -21.38 6.76
N ASP A 347 -14.54 -21.20 6.93
CA ASP A 347 -13.89 -20.83 8.19
C ASP A 347 -14.15 -19.37 8.60
N GLY A 348 -14.88 -18.60 7.80
CA GLY A 348 -15.30 -17.24 8.12
C GLY A 348 -14.45 -16.13 7.52
N PHE A 349 -13.39 -16.44 6.78
CA PHE A 349 -12.47 -15.44 6.25
C PHE A 349 -12.92 -14.86 4.91
N GLN A 350 -12.65 -13.59 4.72
CA GLN A 350 -12.58 -12.98 3.40
C GLN A 350 -11.38 -13.58 2.65
N VAL A 351 -11.51 -13.89 1.36
CA VAL A 351 -10.39 -14.30 0.52
C VAL A 351 -10.11 -13.23 -0.52
N ASN A 352 -8.85 -12.82 -0.58
CA ASN A 352 -8.35 -11.75 -1.44
C ASN A 352 -7.35 -12.37 -2.40
N VAL A 353 -7.72 -12.49 -3.67
CA VAL A 353 -6.92 -13.19 -4.68
C VAL A 353 -6.27 -12.19 -5.62
N HIS A 354 -4.93 -12.18 -5.67
CA HIS A 354 -4.20 -11.50 -6.73
C HIS A 354 -4.49 -12.19 -8.07
N ALA A 355 -5.07 -11.46 -8.99
CA ALA A 355 -5.32 -11.91 -10.36
C ALA A 355 -5.15 -10.74 -11.33
N ILE A 356 -4.11 -10.80 -12.15
CA ILE A 356 -3.76 -9.78 -13.13
C ILE A 356 -4.23 -10.16 -14.52
N GLY A 357 -3.88 -11.36 -15.01
CA GLY A 357 -4.28 -11.83 -16.34
C GLY A 357 -5.75 -12.21 -16.43
N ASP A 358 -6.30 -12.13 -17.65
CA ASP A 358 -7.72 -12.43 -17.90
C ASP A 358 -8.08 -13.89 -17.58
N GLN A 359 -7.18 -14.86 -17.80
CA GLN A 359 -7.39 -16.24 -17.38
C GLN A 359 -7.35 -16.39 -15.85
N ALA A 360 -6.42 -15.71 -15.18
CA ALA A 360 -6.33 -15.73 -13.71
C ALA A 360 -7.59 -15.10 -13.09
N ASN A 361 -8.07 -13.97 -13.64
CA ASN A 361 -9.33 -13.35 -13.25
C ASN A 361 -10.52 -14.32 -13.41
N ARG A 362 -10.62 -15.01 -14.56
CA ARG A 362 -11.66 -16.03 -14.81
C ARG A 362 -11.61 -17.14 -13.77
N SER A 363 -10.45 -17.75 -13.57
CA SER A 363 -10.27 -18.82 -12.58
C SER A 363 -10.61 -18.36 -11.15
N THR A 364 -10.31 -17.11 -10.81
CA THR A 364 -10.66 -16.50 -9.52
C THR A 364 -12.18 -16.34 -9.39
N MET A 365 -12.87 -15.87 -10.43
CA MET A 365 -14.33 -15.78 -10.43
C MET A 365 -14.99 -17.15 -10.35
N ASP A 366 -14.42 -18.18 -10.98
CA ASP A 366 -14.91 -19.56 -10.89
C ASP A 366 -14.77 -20.12 -9.46
N ALA A 367 -13.65 -19.83 -8.79
CA ALA A 367 -13.44 -20.20 -7.40
C ALA A 367 -14.44 -19.51 -6.47
N PHE A 368 -14.69 -18.21 -6.67
CA PHE A 368 -15.69 -17.48 -5.87
C PHE A 368 -17.13 -17.94 -6.17
N ALA A 369 -17.45 -18.33 -7.39
CA ALA A 369 -18.75 -18.87 -7.75
C ALA A 369 -19.08 -20.19 -7.01
N ALA A 370 -18.06 -20.96 -6.63
CA ALA A 370 -18.22 -22.20 -5.86
C ALA A 370 -18.59 -21.96 -4.37
N VAL A 371 -18.40 -20.74 -3.86
CA VAL A 371 -18.79 -20.36 -2.48
C VAL A 371 -20.30 -20.10 -2.44
N PRO A 372 -21.03 -20.59 -1.40
CA PRO A 372 -22.46 -20.31 -1.26
C PRO A 372 -22.76 -18.80 -1.27
N PRO A 373 -23.86 -18.35 -1.92
CA PRO A 373 -24.17 -16.91 -2.06
C PRO A 373 -24.22 -16.14 -0.73
N ALA A 374 -24.80 -16.74 0.32
CA ALA A 374 -24.86 -16.10 1.65
C ALA A 374 -23.47 -15.85 2.24
N GLU A 375 -22.54 -16.79 2.06
CA GLU A 375 -21.15 -16.63 2.50
C GLU A 375 -20.43 -15.56 1.67
N ARG A 376 -20.56 -15.55 0.32
CA ARG A 376 -19.96 -14.50 -0.51
C ARG A 376 -20.37 -13.11 -0.09
N ILE A 377 -21.67 -12.90 0.18
CA ILE A 377 -22.20 -11.61 0.65
C ILE A 377 -21.60 -11.25 2.01
N ALA A 378 -21.54 -12.19 2.94
CA ALA A 378 -21.00 -11.95 4.28
C ALA A 378 -19.49 -11.71 4.29
N ARG A 379 -18.73 -12.48 3.51
CA ARG A 379 -17.25 -12.41 3.47
C ARG A 379 -16.73 -11.30 2.58
N ARG A 380 -17.47 -10.87 1.53
CA ARG A 380 -17.07 -9.79 0.61
C ARG A 380 -15.71 -10.08 -0.02
N HIS A 381 -15.57 -11.26 -0.64
CA HIS A 381 -14.31 -11.65 -1.30
C HIS A 381 -13.82 -10.60 -2.27
N ARG A 382 -12.51 -10.51 -2.44
CA ARG A 382 -11.89 -9.49 -3.26
C ARG A 382 -11.04 -10.12 -4.36
N ASN A 383 -11.14 -9.54 -5.53
CA ASN A 383 -10.16 -9.73 -6.60
C ASN A 383 -9.19 -8.55 -6.55
N GLU A 384 -7.94 -8.84 -6.20
CA GLU A 384 -6.88 -7.85 -6.13
C GLU A 384 -6.30 -7.64 -7.51
N HIS A 385 -6.10 -6.40 -7.86
CA HIS A 385 -5.69 -5.86 -9.15
C HIS A 385 -6.79 -5.88 -10.18
N ALA A 386 -7.46 -6.99 -10.49
CA ALA A 386 -8.46 -7.09 -11.55
C ALA A 386 -8.00 -6.34 -12.82
N GLN A 387 -6.71 -6.55 -13.17
CA GLN A 387 -6.00 -5.63 -14.04
C GLN A 387 -6.38 -5.81 -15.50
N ILE A 388 -6.47 -7.08 -15.95
CA ILE A 388 -6.93 -7.46 -17.28
C ILE A 388 -8.11 -8.41 -17.12
N VAL A 389 -9.30 -7.98 -17.50
CA VAL A 389 -10.53 -8.74 -17.37
C VAL A 389 -11.13 -9.01 -18.75
N ASP A 390 -11.41 -10.27 -19.06
CA ASP A 390 -12.18 -10.59 -20.27
C ASP A 390 -13.57 -9.93 -20.19
N MET A 391 -14.03 -9.33 -21.27
CA MET A 391 -15.32 -8.64 -21.31
C MET A 391 -16.50 -9.54 -20.94
N ALA A 392 -16.40 -10.86 -21.20
CA ALA A 392 -17.41 -11.84 -20.81
C ALA A 392 -17.48 -12.07 -19.29
N ASP A 393 -16.38 -11.81 -18.56
CA ASP A 393 -16.31 -12.00 -17.11
C ASP A 393 -16.61 -10.72 -16.32
N LEU A 394 -16.67 -9.57 -16.97
CA LEU A 394 -16.80 -8.26 -16.30
C LEU A 394 -18.05 -8.18 -15.42
N GLY A 395 -19.20 -8.66 -15.90
CA GLY A 395 -20.45 -8.69 -15.13
C GLY A 395 -20.44 -9.62 -13.92
N ARG A 396 -19.47 -10.53 -13.83
CA ARG A 396 -19.36 -11.50 -12.73
C ARG A 396 -18.97 -10.84 -11.41
N PHE A 397 -18.24 -9.71 -11.43
CA PHE A 397 -17.94 -8.96 -10.21
C PHE A 397 -19.22 -8.58 -9.46
N ALA A 398 -20.20 -8.04 -10.16
CA ALA A 398 -21.49 -7.68 -9.57
C ALA A 398 -22.31 -8.93 -9.18
N SER A 399 -22.49 -9.89 -10.10
CA SER A 399 -23.35 -11.05 -9.86
C SER A 399 -22.83 -11.99 -8.77
N LEU A 400 -21.53 -12.02 -8.53
CA LEU A 400 -20.89 -12.78 -7.46
C LEU A 400 -20.65 -11.95 -6.19
N ASN A 401 -20.99 -10.66 -6.19
CA ASN A 401 -20.72 -9.74 -5.07
C ASN A 401 -19.22 -9.68 -4.69
N VAL A 402 -18.34 -9.68 -5.70
CA VAL A 402 -16.89 -9.59 -5.54
C VAL A 402 -16.45 -8.15 -5.63
N ILE A 403 -15.61 -7.71 -4.69
CA ILE A 403 -15.00 -6.38 -4.69
C ILE A 403 -13.80 -6.39 -5.64
N ALA A 404 -13.75 -5.45 -6.58
CA ALA A 404 -12.55 -5.20 -7.37
C ALA A 404 -11.63 -4.20 -6.62
N SER A 405 -10.51 -4.69 -6.12
CA SER A 405 -9.52 -3.90 -5.40
C SER A 405 -8.43 -3.48 -6.38
N MET A 406 -8.48 -2.24 -6.83
CA MET A 406 -7.71 -1.78 -7.99
C MET A 406 -6.78 -0.62 -7.64
N GLN A 407 -5.71 -0.46 -8.46
CA GLN A 407 -4.67 0.54 -8.26
C GLN A 407 -4.64 1.49 -9.46
N PRO A 408 -5.22 2.71 -9.32
CA PRO A 408 -5.32 3.63 -10.46
C PRO A 408 -3.97 4.04 -11.05
N THR A 409 -2.91 4.14 -10.25
CA THR A 409 -1.57 4.47 -10.71
C THR A 409 -1.00 3.42 -11.67
N HIS A 410 -1.31 2.12 -11.48
CA HIS A 410 -0.88 1.06 -12.39
C HIS A 410 -1.32 1.34 -13.84
N ALA A 411 -2.55 1.81 -14.07
CA ALA A 411 -3.01 2.13 -15.43
C ALA A 411 -2.16 3.20 -16.11
N THR A 412 -1.67 4.17 -15.35
CA THR A 412 -0.88 5.29 -15.89
C THR A 412 0.60 4.98 -16.04
N SER A 413 1.14 4.10 -15.19
CA SER A 413 2.53 3.62 -15.31
C SER A 413 2.68 2.50 -16.34
N ASP A 414 1.66 1.64 -16.49
CA ASP A 414 1.73 0.43 -17.32
C ASP A 414 1.25 0.62 -18.77
N LYS A 415 0.59 1.74 -19.11
CA LYS A 415 -0.12 1.96 -20.38
C LYS A 415 0.65 1.48 -21.63
N GLY A 416 1.89 1.92 -21.81
CA GLY A 416 2.70 1.54 -22.97
C GLY A 416 3.10 0.08 -22.97
N MET A 417 3.40 -0.46 -21.78
CA MET A 417 3.70 -1.87 -21.62
C MET A 417 2.46 -2.74 -21.87
N ALA A 418 1.30 -2.34 -21.33
CA ALA A 418 0.04 -3.08 -21.52
C ALA A 418 -0.34 -3.18 -23.00
N GLU A 419 -0.16 -2.10 -23.78
CA GLU A 419 -0.38 -2.08 -25.23
C GLU A 419 0.51 -3.12 -25.94
N ALA A 420 1.80 -3.14 -25.63
CA ALA A 420 2.74 -4.08 -26.23
C ALA A 420 2.45 -5.54 -25.85
N ARG A 421 2.03 -5.79 -24.59
CA ARG A 421 1.79 -7.15 -24.06
C ARG A 421 0.49 -7.77 -24.59
N LEU A 422 -0.55 -6.97 -24.80
CA LEU A 422 -1.91 -7.45 -25.02
C LEU A 422 -2.43 -7.22 -26.45
N GLY A 423 -1.91 -6.23 -27.16
CA GLY A 423 -2.52 -5.72 -28.38
C GLY A 423 -3.86 -5.02 -28.12
N GLU A 424 -4.33 -4.23 -29.07
CA GLU A 424 -5.48 -3.32 -28.90
C GLU A 424 -6.79 -4.04 -28.52
N ALA A 425 -7.04 -5.25 -29.05
CA ALA A 425 -8.30 -5.96 -28.83
C ALA A 425 -8.54 -6.32 -27.35
N ARG A 426 -7.49 -6.72 -26.64
CA ARG A 426 -7.57 -7.14 -25.22
C ARG A 426 -7.51 -5.97 -24.23
N LEU A 427 -7.13 -4.79 -24.69
CA LEU A 427 -7.10 -3.59 -23.84
C LEU A 427 -8.50 -3.09 -23.45
N LYS A 428 -9.59 -3.60 -24.04
CA LYS A 428 -10.97 -3.21 -23.68
C LYS A 428 -11.31 -3.52 -22.22
N GLY A 429 -10.78 -4.61 -21.67
CA GLY A 429 -10.94 -5.01 -20.27
C GLY A 429 -9.73 -4.69 -19.40
N ALA A 430 -8.77 -3.91 -19.89
CA ALA A 430 -7.58 -3.55 -19.14
C ALA A 430 -7.83 -2.32 -18.24
N TYR A 431 -7.57 -2.45 -16.92
CA TYR A 431 -7.76 -1.38 -15.94
C TYR A 431 -9.16 -0.78 -16.03
N ALA A 432 -10.20 -1.63 -16.15
CA ALA A 432 -11.57 -1.29 -16.56
C ALA A 432 -12.45 -0.93 -15.35
N TRP A 433 -11.97 -0.10 -14.44
CA TRP A 433 -12.67 0.20 -13.18
C TRP A 433 -14.02 0.90 -13.37
N GLN A 434 -14.18 1.78 -14.39
CA GLN A 434 -15.47 2.42 -14.64
C GLN A 434 -16.49 1.42 -15.17
N GLN A 435 -16.07 0.52 -16.05
CA GLN A 435 -16.94 -0.55 -16.57
C GLN A 435 -17.34 -1.52 -15.45
N ILE A 436 -16.39 -1.94 -14.60
CA ILE A 436 -16.65 -2.80 -13.42
C ILE A 436 -17.65 -2.11 -12.49
N LYS A 437 -17.44 -0.83 -12.16
CA LYS A 437 -18.37 -0.04 -11.36
C LYS A 437 -19.77 0.04 -12.00
N THR A 438 -19.82 0.30 -13.30
CA THR A 438 -21.09 0.43 -14.05
C THR A 438 -21.87 -0.89 -14.09
N SER A 439 -21.20 -2.05 -14.00
CA SER A 439 -21.87 -3.36 -13.86
C SER A 439 -22.59 -3.53 -12.50
N GLY A 440 -22.42 -2.61 -11.56
CA GLY A 440 -22.96 -2.68 -10.21
C GLY A 440 -21.99 -3.28 -9.17
N ALA A 441 -20.78 -3.60 -9.57
CA ALA A 441 -19.77 -4.11 -8.65
C ALA A 441 -19.16 -3.00 -7.78
N GLN A 442 -18.73 -3.37 -6.58
CA GLN A 442 -18.03 -2.48 -5.67
C GLN A 442 -16.55 -2.42 -6.02
N LEU A 443 -15.98 -1.20 -5.99
CA LEU A 443 -14.55 -0.98 -6.06
C LEU A 443 -13.97 -0.75 -4.66
N ALA A 444 -12.64 -0.89 -4.55
CA ALA A 444 -11.80 -0.33 -3.50
C ALA A 444 -10.50 0.11 -4.15
N LEU A 445 -9.97 1.27 -3.76
CA LEU A 445 -8.78 1.83 -4.39
C LEU A 445 -7.58 1.79 -3.45
N GLY A 446 -6.42 1.50 -4.00
CA GLY A 446 -5.15 1.48 -3.31
C GLY A 446 -3.99 1.82 -4.23
N SER A 447 -2.77 1.70 -3.76
CA SER A 447 -1.56 2.00 -4.54
C SER A 447 -0.70 0.77 -4.82
N ASP A 448 -0.88 -0.31 -4.04
CA ASP A 448 0.05 -1.44 -4.01
C ASP A 448 1.46 -1.00 -3.58
N PHE A 449 1.51 -0.01 -2.66
CA PHE A 449 2.82 0.47 -2.20
C PHE A 449 3.66 -0.69 -1.62
N PRO A 450 4.96 -0.76 -1.91
CA PRO A 450 5.80 0.22 -2.56
C PRO A 450 6.00 0.00 -4.07
N VAL A 451 5.15 -0.77 -4.75
CA VAL A 451 5.19 -0.90 -6.22
C VAL A 451 4.98 0.48 -6.83
N GLU A 452 3.92 1.17 -6.38
CA GLU A 452 3.70 2.58 -6.64
C GLU A 452 3.94 3.42 -5.37
N PRO A 453 4.13 4.75 -5.49
CA PRO A 453 4.19 5.62 -4.32
C PRO A 453 2.91 5.54 -3.48
N PRO A 454 3.02 5.62 -2.13
CA PRO A 454 1.85 5.49 -1.23
C PRO A 454 0.94 6.72 -1.20
N ASP A 455 1.28 7.82 -1.90
CA ASP A 455 0.50 9.07 -1.88
C ASP A 455 -0.86 8.88 -2.57
N PRO A 456 -2.00 8.87 -1.84
CA PRO A 456 -3.32 8.65 -2.43
C PRO A 456 -3.73 9.72 -3.45
N MET A 457 -3.13 10.92 -3.37
CA MET A 457 -3.40 11.97 -4.36
C MET A 457 -2.89 11.59 -5.75
N PHE A 458 -1.89 10.70 -5.86
CA PHE A 458 -1.46 10.14 -7.14
C PHE A 458 -2.51 9.17 -7.70
N GLY A 459 -3.07 8.31 -6.84
CA GLY A 459 -4.16 7.41 -7.20
C GLY A 459 -5.43 8.16 -7.61
N ILE A 460 -5.82 9.19 -6.86
CA ILE A 460 -6.96 10.07 -7.17
C ILE A 460 -6.76 10.77 -8.52
N HIS A 461 -5.57 11.35 -8.75
CA HIS A 461 -5.23 11.95 -10.05
C HIS A 461 -5.35 10.94 -11.19
N ALA A 462 -4.75 9.75 -11.05
CA ALA A 462 -4.78 8.71 -12.06
C ALA A 462 -6.23 8.22 -12.35
N ALA A 463 -7.05 8.06 -11.31
CA ALA A 463 -8.45 7.65 -11.43
C ALA A 463 -9.29 8.68 -12.19
N VAL A 464 -9.09 9.97 -11.92
CA VAL A 464 -9.88 11.06 -12.51
C VAL A 464 -9.39 11.44 -13.89
N THR A 465 -8.08 11.41 -14.14
CA THR A 465 -7.50 11.91 -15.40
C THR A 465 -7.13 10.81 -16.39
N ARG A 466 -6.75 9.62 -15.92
CA ARG A 466 -6.12 8.57 -16.73
C ARG A 466 -4.81 9.05 -17.38
N GLN A 467 -4.13 10.01 -16.75
CA GLN A 467 -2.88 10.59 -17.21
C GLN A 467 -1.75 10.30 -16.22
N SER A 468 -0.55 10.14 -16.74
CA SER A 468 0.66 10.26 -15.91
C SER A 468 0.79 11.69 -15.37
N ARG A 469 1.64 11.91 -14.38
CA ARG A 469 1.83 13.22 -13.71
C ARG A 469 2.41 14.28 -14.64
N ASP A 470 2.95 13.90 -15.80
CA ASP A 470 3.37 14.79 -16.89
C ASP A 470 2.21 15.24 -17.80
N GLY A 471 0.96 14.80 -17.53
CA GLY A 471 -0.22 15.13 -18.29
C GLY A 471 -0.45 14.27 -19.55
N LEU A 472 0.32 13.21 -19.73
CA LEU A 472 0.25 12.36 -20.93
C LEU A 472 -0.48 11.01 -20.67
N PRO A 473 -1.20 10.50 -21.69
CA PRO A 473 -1.54 11.14 -22.97
C PRO A 473 -2.59 12.24 -22.78
N ALA A 474 -2.61 13.22 -23.68
CA ALA A 474 -3.63 14.24 -23.68
C ALA A 474 -5.04 13.63 -23.72
N GLY A 475 -5.94 14.10 -22.86
CA GLY A 475 -7.28 13.53 -22.70
C GLY A 475 -7.35 12.25 -21.86
N GLY A 476 -6.22 11.64 -21.50
CA GLY A 476 -6.15 10.41 -20.69
C GLY A 476 -6.13 9.11 -21.50
N TRP A 477 -5.42 8.11 -21.00
CA TRP A 477 -5.39 6.78 -21.60
C TRP A 477 -6.71 6.06 -21.35
N ARG A 478 -7.42 5.66 -22.41
CA ARG A 478 -8.77 5.07 -22.34
C ARG A 478 -9.71 5.93 -21.48
N PRO A 479 -10.05 7.16 -21.95
CA PRO A 479 -10.71 8.18 -21.12
C PRO A 479 -12.11 7.82 -20.64
N TRP A 480 -12.75 6.82 -21.24
CA TRP A 480 -14.04 6.29 -20.79
C TRP A 480 -13.96 5.49 -19.47
N GLU A 481 -12.75 5.17 -19.02
CA GLU A 481 -12.51 4.55 -17.72
C GLU A 481 -12.25 5.56 -16.58
N LYS A 482 -12.36 6.86 -16.84
CA LYS A 482 -12.23 7.88 -15.78
C LYS A 482 -13.30 7.69 -14.72
N LEU A 483 -12.91 7.82 -13.47
CA LEU A 483 -13.84 7.98 -12.36
C LEU A 483 -14.16 9.46 -12.14
N SER A 484 -15.32 9.75 -11.53
CA SER A 484 -15.58 11.07 -10.99
C SER A 484 -14.67 11.37 -9.79
N MET A 485 -14.49 12.66 -9.45
CA MET A 485 -13.77 13.04 -8.24
C MET A 485 -14.42 12.45 -6.97
N LEU A 486 -15.76 12.35 -6.95
CA LEU A 486 -16.52 11.75 -5.86
C LEU A 486 -16.23 10.26 -5.73
N ASP A 487 -16.17 9.52 -6.86
CA ASP A 487 -15.83 8.09 -6.85
C ASP A 487 -14.40 7.85 -6.39
N ALA A 488 -13.45 8.65 -6.85
CA ALA A 488 -12.05 8.57 -6.43
C ALA A 488 -11.91 8.85 -4.92
N PHE A 489 -12.62 9.85 -4.41
CA PHE A 489 -12.69 10.15 -2.98
C PHE A 489 -13.30 8.98 -2.19
N ALA A 490 -14.44 8.43 -2.64
CA ALA A 490 -15.08 7.26 -2.03
C ALA A 490 -14.15 6.02 -2.07
N GLY A 491 -13.40 5.85 -3.15
CA GLY A 491 -12.46 4.74 -3.34
C GLY A 491 -11.39 4.64 -2.28
N PHE A 492 -10.82 5.78 -1.86
CA PHE A 492 -9.81 5.87 -0.80
C PHE A 492 -10.41 6.16 0.59
N THR A 493 -11.73 6.13 0.75
CA THR A 493 -12.42 6.36 2.04
C THR A 493 -13.46 5.27 2.30
N THR A 494 -14.71 5.49 1.91
CA THR A 494 -15.85 4.61 2.26
C THR A 494 -15.77 3.23 1.60
N TRP A 495 -15.33 3.15 0.34
CA TRP A 495 -15.23 1.88 -0.36
C TRP A 495 -14.09 1.02 0.21
N ALA A 496 -12.93 1.64 0.49
CA ALA A 496 -11.83 0.96 1.16
C ALA A 496 -12.25 0.52 2.58
N ALA A 497 -12.91 1.38 3.37
CA ALA A 497 -13.42 1.01 4.69
C ALA A 497 -14.36 -0.21 4.63
N ARG A 498 -15.27 -0.23 3.65
CA ARG A 498 -16.19 -1.37 3.45
C ARG A 498 -15.45 -2.64 3.04
N ALA A 499 -14.43 -2.53 2.19
CA ALA A 499 -13.63 -3.67 1.75
C ALA A 499 -12.83 -4.32 2.90
N GLY A 500 -12.54 -3.57 3.97
CA GLY A 500 -11.87 -4.02 5.20
C GLY A 500 -12.81 -4.22 6.40
N HIS A 501 -14.12 -4.33 6.18
CA HIS A 501 -15.13 -4.50 7.27
C HIS A 501 -15.04 -3.42 8.36
N ALA A 502 -14.69 -2.19 7.98
CA ALA A 502 -14.48 -1.05 8.88
C ALA A 502 -15.49 0.11 8.68
N GLU A 503 -16.48 -0.03 7.79
CA GLU A 503 -17.40 1.04 7.42
C GLU A 503 -18.22 1.61 8.56
N ALA A 504 -18.46 0.84 9.62
CA ALA A 504 -19.08 1.33 10.85
C ALA A 504 -18.14 2.13 11.76
N LYS A 505 -16.84 2.15 11.44
CA LYS A 505 -15.78 2.67 12.32
C LYS A 505 -15.04 3.86 11.73
N VAL A 506 -14.81 3.86 10.42
CA VAL A 506 -14.00 4.85 9.68
C VAL A 506 -14.54 5.08 8.26
N GLY A 507 -13.83 5.87 7.45
CA GLY A 507 -14.15 6.16 6.06
C GLY A 507 -15.08 7.37 5.87
N THR A 508 -15.73 7.83 6.94
CA THR A 508 -16.51 9.08 6.99
C THR A 508 -16.31 9.77 8.34
N LEU A 509 -16.78 11.01 8.46
CA LEU A 509 -16.79 11.78 9.72
C LEU A 509 -18.20 11.86 10.30
N GLU A 510 -18.97 10.76 10.21
CA GLU A 510 -20.26 10.62 10.85
C GLU A 510 -20.13 10.42 12.37
N PRO A 511 -21.12 10.86 13.17
CA PRO A 511 -21.10 10.66 14.61
C PRO A 511 -20.92 9.19 15.01
N GLY A 512 -20.08 8.95 16.02
CA GLY A 512 -19.72 7.63 16.53
C GLY A 512 -18.54 6.95 15.84
N LYS A 513 -18.14 7.37 14.65
CA LYS A 513 -16.93 6.88 13.97
C LYS A 513 -15.67 7.53 14.55
N TRP A 514 -14.51 6.90 14.33
CA TRP A 514 -13.25 7.47 14.74
C TRP A 514 -12.96 8.79 14.01
N ALA A 515 -12.44 9.75 14.74
CA ALA A 515 -12.01 11.02 14.18
C ALA A 515 -10.63 10.87 13.51
N ASP A 516 -10.62 10.04 12.46
CA ASP A 516 -9.48 9.90 11.55
C ASP A 516 -9.71 10.92 10.43
N PHE A 517 -8.84 11.92 10.33
CA PHE A 517 -8.99 12.98 9.33
C PHE A 517 -7.66 13.60 8.93
N ILE A 518 -7.67 14.28 7.81
CA ILE A 518 -6.53 15.00 7.24
C ILE A 518 -6.88 16.43 6.90
N THR A 519 -5.86 17.27 6.81
CA THR A 519 -5.96 18.58 6.16
C THR A 519 -5.08 18.65 4.93
N LEU A 520 -5.56 19.39 3.93
CA LEU A 520 -4.93 19.53 2.63
C LEU A 520 -4.60 21.02 2.36
N GLU A 521 -3.53 21.27 1.62
CA GLU A 521 -3.11 22.65 1.27
C GLU A 521 -4.07 23.35 0.30
N ARG A 522 -4.81 22.57 -0.51
CA ARG A 522 -5.81 23.04 -1.47
C ARG A 522 -6.99 22.08 -1.51
N ASP A 523 -8.13 22.59 -1.97
CA ASP A 523 -9.35 21.81 -2.11
C ASP A 523 -9.33 20.97 -3.41
N PRO A 524 -9.26 19.61 -3.32
CA PRO A 524 -9.24 18.75 -4.50
C PRO A 524 -10.54 18.78 -5.32
N PHE A 525 -11.69 19.11 -4.70
CA PHE A 525 -12.96 19.20 -5.43
C PHE A 525 -13.05 20.43 -6.34
N THR A 526 -12.21 21.44 -6.10
CA THR A 526 -12.18 22.68 -6.90
C THR A 526 -10.88 22.84 -7.70
N ALA A 527 -9.86 22.04 -7.40
CA ALA A 527 -8.58 22.07 -8.10
C ALA A 527 -8.71 21.53 -9.55
N PRO A 528 -7.92 22.05 -10.49
CA PRO A 528 -7.81 21.46 -11.81
C PRO A 528 -7.39 19.97 -11.71
N PRO A 529 -8.03 19.05 -12.46
CA PRO A 529 -7.72 17.61 -12.35
C PRO A 529 -6.24 17.27 -12.57
N GLY A 530 -5.55 17.99 -13.46
CA GLY A 530 -4.11 17.82 -13.72
C GLY A 530 -3.19 18.21 -12.56
N ASP A 531 -3.71 18.94 -11.56
CA ASP A 531 -2.96 19.40 -10.39
C ASP A 531 -3.22 18.56 -9.12
N LEU A 532 -4.16 17.62 -9.16
CA LEU A 532 -4.54 16.81 -7.98
C LEU A 532 -3.33 16.14 -7.30
N TRP A 533 -2.43 15.57 -8.07
CA TRP A 533 -1.23 14.88 -7.55
C TRP A 533 -0.22 15.82 -6.85
N LYS A 534 -0.32 17.14 -7.06
CA LYS A 534 0.54 18.16 -6.43
C LYS A 534 0.06 18.55 -5.04
N ILE A 535 -1.22 18.27 -4.71
CA ILE A 535 -1.83 18.68 -3.45
C ILE A 535 -1.22 17.88 -2.31
N LYS A 536 -0.71 18.60 -1.28
CA LYS A 536 -0.07 17.96 -0.14
C LYS A 536 -0.98 17.90 1.08
N VAL A 537 -0.83 16.82 1.83
CA VAL A 537 -1.38 16.70 3.17
C VAL A 537 -0.58 17.61 4.09
N THR A 538 -1.27 18.48 4.81
CA THR A 538 -0.66 19.41 5.78
C THR A 538 -0.63 18.83 7.18
N ALA A 539 -1.61 18.01 7.56
CA ALA A 539 -1.60 17.29 8.82
C ALA A 539 -2.53 16.07 8.78
N THR A 540 -2.27 15.10 9.65
CA THR A 540 -3.01 13.84 9.76
C THR A 540 -3.35 13.55 11.21
N TRP A 541 -4.60 13.15 11.47
CA TRP A 541 -5.09 12.74 12.79
C TRP A 541 -5.61 11.31 12.75
N LEU A 542 -5.30 10.56 13.80
CA LEU A 542 -5.84 9.22 14.05
C LEU A 542 -6.58 9.22 15.39
N GLY A 543 -7.88 8.95 15.38
CA GLY A 543 -8.70 8.98 16.59
C GLY A 543 -8.62 10.33 17.32
N GLY A 544 -8.65 11.45 16.60
CA GLY A 544 -8.55 12.80 17.15
C GLY A 544 -7.14 13.22 17.58
N LYS A 545 -6.14 12.29 17.58
CA LYS A 545 -4.75 12.59 17.92
C LYS A 545 -3.96 12.92 16.67
N GLN A 546 -3.30 14.08 16.64
CA GLN A 546 -2.42 14.46 15.52
C GLN A 546 -1.18 13.56 15.48
N VAL A 547 -1.00 12.85 14.37
CA VAL A 547 0.13 11.92 14.14
C VAL A 547 1.15 12.47 13.15
N PHE A 548 0.77 13.47 12.36
CA PHE A 548 1.66 14.17 11.44
C PHE A 548 1.26 15.64 11.29
N LYS A 549 2.24 16.51 11.15
CA LYS A 549 2.09 17.91 10.74
C LYS A 549 3.25 18.31 9.85
N ARG A 550 2.96 18.79 8.65
CA ARG A 550 3.97 19.33 7.73
C ARG A 550 4.52 20.64 8.28
N LYS A 551 5.85 20.76 8.26
CA LYS A 551 6.56 21.97 8.70
C LYS A 551 6.48 23.09 7.66
#